data_0db7f18a3a127d55ef60699a9b3c660c
#
_entry.id   0db7f18a3a127d55ef60699a9b3c660c
#
_cell.length_a   1.000
_cell.length_b   1.000
_cell.length_c   1.000
_cell.angle_alpha   90.00
_cell.angle_beta   90.00
_cell.angle_gamma   90.00
#
_symmetry.space_group_name_H-M   'P 1'
#
loop_
_entity.id
_entity.type
_entity.pdbx_description
1 polymer ?
#
loop_
_entity_poly.entity_id
_entity_poly.type
_entity_poly.pdbx_seq_one_letter_code
_entity_poly.pdbx_strand_id
1 'polypeptide(L)'
;MATTTDARLERWQRFRANRNKALAARHGWLTLTSLQWLEDSPAAVELAPGLWSTDGTTAVLTAVPADGLALVESGERVDGTISAVLADEESLMWVQFGGPDGNRVAVELAMRAGRYAIRTRDAGSPVFTGFDGVPTFPYDPAWEVTGRFEPYPEPAEIPISTANPLVDGVHRTVGEVVFRLPGSAHEFRLQAEEEKLGALTVTFHDETNGDTTDEWRKLSMPRPRPGTDGTATVVLDFNRAINYPSAFTPYGTCPMPVKNNSLDIRVEAGEKQPYPPAQG
;
A
#
# COMPACT_ATOMS: atom_id res chain seq x y z
N MET A 1 -22.89 11.12 -29.38
CA MET A 1 -21.74 10.18 -29.22
C MET A 1 -20.81 10.82 -28.20
N ALA A 2 -20.50 10.12 -27.10
CA ALA A 2 -19.51 10.61 -26.14
C ALA A 2 -18.15 10.76 -26.83
N THR A 3 -17.43 11.84 -26.56
CA THR A 3 -16.08 12.04 -27.09
C THR A 3 -15.11 11.05 -26.45
N THR A 4 -13.97 10.79 -27.05
CA THR A 4 -12.92 9.93 -26.47
C THR A 4 -12.47 10.45 -25.09
N THR A 5 -12.46 11.76 -24.92
CA THR A 5 -12.13 12.42 -23.65
C THR A 5 -13.17 12.13 -22.59
N ASP A 6 -14.48 12.14 -22.91
CA ASP A 6 -15.56 11.83 -21.98
C ASP A 6 -15.43 10.37 -21.45
N ALA A 7 -15.12 9.43 -22.34
CA ALA A 7 -14.94 8.03 -21.95
C ALA A 7 -13.70 7.80 -21.06
N ARG A 8 -12.62 8.59 -21.22
CA ARG A 8 -11.44 8.54 -20.36
C ARG A 8 -11.75 9.12 -18.98
N LEU A 9 -12.42 10.26 -18.91
CA LEU A 9 -12.86 10.88 -17.68
C LEU A 9 -13.79 9.95 -16.88
N GLU A 10 -14.76 9.31 -17.52
CA GLU A 10 -15.63 8.33 -16.86
C GLU A 10 -14.87 7.12 -16.29
N ARG A 11 -13.85 6.61 -17.02
CA ARG A 11 -13.01 5.52 -16.50
C ARG A 11 -12.21 5.96 -15.28
N TRP A 12 -11.66 7.17 -15.29
CA TRP A 12 -10.95 7.73 -14.16
C TRP A 12 -11.89 7.94 -12.97
N GLN A 13 -13.09 8.47 -13.15
CA GLN A 13 -14.09 8.63 -12.08
C GLN A 13 -14.47 7.29 -11.44
N ARG A 14 -14.67 6.24 -12.25
CA ARG A 14 -14.91 4.89 -11.74
C ARG A 14 -13.72 4.35 -10.96
N PHE A 15 -12.51 4.57 -11.45
CA PHE A 15 -11.28 4.20 -10.73
C PHE A 15 -11.22 4.90 -9.37
N ARG A 16 -11.49 6.20 -9.30
CA ARG A 16 -11.51 6.99 -8.05
C ARG A 16 -12.58 6.47 -7.07
N ALA A 17 -13.79 6.23 -7.55
CA ALA A 17 -14.87 5.70 -6.73
C ALA A 17 -14.50 4.32 -6.13
N ASN A 18 -13.92 3.43 -6.94
CA ASN A 18 -13.47 2.12 -6.48
C ASN A 18 -12.31 2.23 -5.48
N ARG A 19 -11.38 3.16 -5.69
CA ARG A 19 -10.26 3.43 -4.77
C ARG A 19 -10.77 3.90 -3.41
N ASN A 20 -11.67 4.88 -3.38
CA ASN A 20 -12.26 5.38 -2.14
C ASN A 20 -13.06 4.29 -1.41
N LYS A 21 -13.85 3.49 -2.15
CA LYS A 21 -14.58 2.34 -1.60
C LYS A 21 -13.63 1.29 -0.99
N ALA A 22 -12.51 1.00 -1.64
CA ALA A 22 -11.52 0.06 -1.13
C ALA A 22 -10.82 0.58 0.14
N LEU A 23 -10.50 1.88 0.20
CA LEU A 23 -9.95 2.51 1.40
C LEU A 23 -10.95 2.53 2.56
N ALA A 24 -12.25 2.78 2.26
CA ALA A 24 -13.34 2.75 3.24
C ALA A 24 -13.77 1.32 3.64
N ALA A 25 -12.96 0.31 3.36
CA ALA A 25 -13.25 -1.05 3.82
C ALA A 25 -13.08 -1.15 5.35
N ARG A 26 -14.05 -1.80 6.01
CA ARG A 26 -13.94 -2.13 7.43
C ARG A 26 -12.70 -2.98 7.66
N HIS A 27 -11.90 -2.63 8.65
CA HIS A 27 -10.59 -3.25 8.92
C HIS A 27 -9.58 -3.12 7.75
N GLY A 28 -9.79 -2.12 6.86
CA GLY A 28 -8.84 -1.70 5.85
C GLY A 28 -7.69 -0.84 6.41
N TRP A 29 -6.95 -0.18 5.52
CA TRP A 29 -5.77 0.61 5.92
C TRP A 29 -6.10 1.82 6.78
N LEU A 30 -7.27 2.44 6.60
CA LEU A 30 -7.70 3.60 7.40
C LEU A 30 -8.07 3.25 8.85
N THR A 31 -8.19 1.97 9.16
CA THR A 31 -8.51 1.50 10.51
C THR A 31 -7.27 1.07 11.30
N LEU A 32 -6.09 1.12 10.69
CA LEU A 32 -4.84 0.68 11.30
C LEU A 32 -4.42 1.65 12.40
N THR A 33 -4.33 1.15 13.64
CA THR A 33 -4.11 1.95 14.85
C THR A 33 -2.85 1.58 15.61
N SER A 34 -2.22 0.43 15.31
CA SER A 34 -0.93 0.07 15.87
C SER A 34 -0.16 -0.91 15.00
N LEU A 35 1.15 -0.97 15.21
CA LEU A 35 2.05 -2.04 14.77
C LEU A 35 2.99 -2.35 15.94
N GLN A 36 2.98 -3.59 16.42
CA GLN A 36 3.82 -4.01 17.54
C GLN A 36 4.53 -5.32 17.22
N TRP A 37 5.84 -5.33 17.36
CA TRP A 37 6.67 -6.51 17.16
C TRP A 37 6.47 -7.48 18.33
N LEU A 38 6.40 -8.78 18.03
CA LEU A 38 6.30 -9.80 19.04
C LEU A 38 7.68 -10.14 19.62
N GLU A 39 7.72 -10.36 20.93
CA GLU A 39 8.90 -10.77 21.67
C GLU A 39 8.89 -12.31 21.87
N ASP A 40 10.01 -12.87 22.34
CA ASP A 40 10.18 -14.30 22.58
C ASP A 40 9.40 -14.83 23.81
N SER A 41 9.03 -13.94 24.71
CA SER A 41 8.24 -14.28 25.92
C SER A 41 6.83 -13.69 25.84
N PRO A 42 5.82 -14.42 26.37
CA PRO A 42 4.45 -13.92 26.39
C PRO A 42 4.32 -12.58 27.12
N ALA A 43 3.91 -11.56 26.39
CA ALA A 43 3.76 -10.19 26.88
C ALA A 43 2.43 -9.58 26.44
N ALA A 44 1.90 -8.68 27.29
CA ALA A 44 0.79 -7.83 26.89
C ALA A 44 1.27 -6.83 25.83
N VAL A 45 0.43 -6.55 24.84
CA VAL A 45 0.66 -5.55 23.81
C VAL A 45 -0.36 -4.43 23.97
N GLU A 46 -0.01 -3.26 23.46
CA GLU A 46 -0.91 -2.12 23.49
C GLU A 46 -2.08 -2.34 22.51
N LEU A 47 -3.28 -1.92 22.88
CA LEU A 47 -4.49 -1.96 22.05
C LEU A 47 -4.99 -3.36 21.64
N ALA A 48 -4.43 -4.46 22.17
CA ALA A 48 -4.96 -5.80 21.95
C ALA A 48 -4.88 -6.63 23.24
N PRO A 49 -6.00 -7.25 23.68
CA PRO A 49 -6.00 -8.12 24.86
C PRO A 49 -5.25 -9.43 24.61
N GLY A 50 -4.95 -10.16 25.69
CA GLY A 50 -4.20 -11.41 25.68
C GLY A 50 -2.69 -11.23 25.83
N LEU A 51 -1.96 -12.35 25.85
CA LEU A 51 -0.49 -12.41 25.89
C LEU A 51 0.03 -12.94 24.57
N TRP A 52 0.95 -12.21 23.98
CA TRP A 52 1.47 -12.44 22.64
C TRP A 52 2.97 -12.74 22.69
N SER A 53 3.42 -13.69 21.89
CA SER A 53 4.84 -14.03 21.77
C SER A 53 5.15 -14.69 20.44
N THR A 54 6.45 -14.91 20.18
CA THR A 54 6.93 -15.71 19.05
C THR A 54 8.25 -16.38 19.37
N ASP A 55 8.48 -17.56 18.81
CA ASP A 55 9.80 -18.22 18.79
C ASP A 55 10.58 -17.92 17.49
N GLY A 56 10.11 -16.96 16.70
CA GLY A 56 10.65 -16.62 15.38
C GLY A 56 10.06 -17.43 14.22
N THR A 57 9.49 -18.59 14.49
CA THR A 57 8.84 -19.46 13.49
C THR A 57 7.32 -19.51 13.64
N THR A 58 6.84 -19.34 14.87
CA THR A 58 5.44 -19.46 15.25
C THR A 58 5.03 -18.25 16.08
N ALA A 59 3.95 -17.62 15.75
CA ALA A 59 3.29 -16.63 16.61
C ALA A 59 2.31 -17.33 17.56
N VAL A 60 2.28 -16.91 18.80
CA VAL A 60 1.46 -17.49 19.86
C VAL A 60 0.62 -16.41 20.53
N LEU A 61 -0.65 -16.71 20.73
CA LEU A 61 -1.59 -15.92 21.53
C LEU A 61 -2.15 -16.78 22.65
N THR A 62 -2.04 -16.32 23.89
CA THR A 62 -2.74 -16.90 25.04
C THR A 62 -3.77 -15.91 25.56
N ALA A 63 -5.01 -16.34 25.64
CA ALA A 63 -6.13 -15.52 26.08
C ALA A 63 -7.07 -16.26 27.01
N VAL A 64 -7.85 -15.50 27.76
CA VAL A 64 -8.92 -16.01 28.62
C VAL A 64 -10.27 -15.49 28.13
N PRO A 65 -11.41 -16.11 28.48
CA PRO A 65 -12.73 -15.67 28.01
C PRO A 65 -13.05 -14.19 28.29
N ALA A 66 -12.48 -13.64 29.37
CA ALA A 66 -12.65 -12.24 29.75
C ALA A 66 -11.99 -11.25 28.75
N ASP A 67 -11.01 -11.68 27.97
CA ASP A 67 -10.36 -10.89 26.91
C ASP A 67 -11.31 -10.61 25.74
N GLY A 68 -12.38 -11.40 25.60
CA GLY A 68 -13.40 -11.21 24.59
C GLY A 68 -12.94 -11.45 23.16
N LEU A 69 -11.80 -12.13 22.96
CA LEU A 69 -11.23 -12.45 21.65
C LEU A 69 -12.00 -13.60 20.98
N ALA A 70 -12.19 -13.46 19.67
CA ALA A 70 -12.71 -14.53 18.81
C ALA A 70 -11.91 -14.61 17.50
N LEU A 71 -11.79 -15.80 16.91
CA LEU A 71 -11.19 -16.00 15.60
C LEU A 71 -12.00 -15.24 14.53
N VAL A 72 -11.32 -14.53 13.63
CA VAL A 72 -11.98 -13.80 12.53
C VAL A 72 -12.69 -14.77 11.60
N GLU A 73 -12.07 -15.91 11.30
CA GLU A 73 -12.58 -16.88 10.33
C GLU A 73 -13.85 -17.59 10.80
N SER A 74 -13.86 -18.10 12.04
CA SER A 74 -14.95 -18.94 12.57
C SER A 74 -15.89 -18.21 13.52
N GLY A 75 -15.45 -17.09 14.12
CA GLY A 75 -16.15 -16.46 15.22
C GLY A 75 -16.04 -17.22 16.55
N GLU A 76 -15.26 -18.31 16.61
CA GLU A 76 -15.03 -19.09 17.83
C GLU A 76 -14.25 -18.28 18.86
N ARG A 77 -14.68 -18.33 20.12
CA ARG A 77 -14.00 -17.63 21.21
C ARG A 77 -12.65 -18.27 21.53
N VAL A 78 -11.65 -17.43 21.73
CA VAL A 78 -10.34 -17.88 22.18
C VAL A 78 -10.34 -18.06 23.70
N ASP A 79 -10.08 -19.28 24.13
CA ASP A 79 -9.89 -19.66 25.54
C ASP A 79 -8.69 -20.61 25.62
N GLY A 80 -7.58 -20.12 26.16
CA GLY A 80 -6.29 -20.83 26.17
C GLY A 80 -5.33 -20.30 25.12
N THR A 81 -4.51 -21.20 24.55
CA THR A 81 -3.41 -20.85 23.66
C THR A 81 -3.70 -21.29 22.23
N ILE A 82 -3.53 -20.36 21.30
CA ILE A 82 -3.58 -20.61 19.86
C ILE A 82 -2.29 -20.16 19.19
N SER A 83 -1.98 -20.71 18.03
CA SER A 83 -0.76 -20.39 17.28
C SER A 83 -1.01 -20.27 15.79
N ALA A 84 -0.12 -19.53 15.11
CA ALA A 84 -0.14 -19.37 13.64
C ALA A 84 1.28 -19.29 13.08
N VAL A 85 1.44 -19.75 11.84
CA VAL A 85 2.71 -19.68 11.08
C VAL A 85 2.44 -18.95 9.79
N LEU A 86 3.28 -17.97 9.45
CA LEU A 86 3.25 -17.21 8.21
C LEU A 86 4.59 -17.30 7.49
N ALA A 87 4.55 -17.27 6.16
CA ALA A 87 5.74 -16.95 5.38
C ALA A 87 6.03 -15.46 5.43
N ASP A 88 7.26 -15.07 5.05
CA ASP A 88 7.60 -13.64 4.97
C ASP A 88 6.67 -12.92 3.99
N GLU A 89 6.39 -11.65 4.28
CA GLU A 89 5.42 -10.79 3.59
C GLU A 89 3.94 -11.23 3.69
N GLU A 90 3.62 -12.34 4.36
CA GLU A 90 2.23 -12.75 4.60
C GLU A 90 1.58 -12.00 5.77
N SER A 91 0.25 -12.01 5.75
CA SER A 91 -0.61 -11.47 6.81
C SER A 91 -1.84 -12.33 6.98
N LEU A 92 -2.29 -12.44 8.24
CA LEU A 92 -3.50 -13.15 8.65
C LEU A 92 -4.39 -12.23 9.48
N MET A 93 -5.63 -11.99 9.08
CA MET A 93 -6.65 -11.43 9.97
C MET A 93 -7.03 -12.50 10.98
N TRP A 94 -6.43 -12.47 12.17
CA TRP A 94 -6.40 -13.61 13.09
C TRP A 94 -7.53 -13.61 14.10
N VAL A 95 -7.59 -12.58 14.93
CA VAL A 95 -8.62 -12.45 15.96
C VAL A 95 -9.31 -11.10 15.91
N GLN A 96 -10.47 -11.01 16.55
CA GLN A 96 -11.25 -9.79 16.66
C GLN A 96 -11.87 -9.66 18.03
N PHE A 97 -12.21 -8.42 18.43
CA PHE A 97 -12.83 -8.13 19.72
C PHE A 97 -13.54 -6.76 19.73
N GLY A 98 -14.23 -6.48 20.83
CA GLY A 98 -14.82 -5.19 21.14
C GLY A 98 -16.05 -4.81 20.31
N GLY A 99 -16.75 -3.80 20.78
CA GLY A 99 -18.04 -3.36 20.23
C GLY A 99 -19.19 -4.32 20.56
N PRO A 100 -20.43 -3.96 20.16
CA PRO A 100 -21.63 -4.76 20.47
C PRO A 100 -21.58 -6.16 19.86
N ASP A 101 -20.99 -6.30 18.68
CA ASP A 101 -20.90 -7.56 17.93
C ASP A 101 -19.55 -8.29 18.12
N GLY A 102 -18.69 -7.80 19.04
CA GLY A 102 -17.37 -8.40 19.30
C GLY A 102 -16.35 -8.26 18.15
N ASN A 103 -16.57 -7.39 17.19
CA ASN A 103 -15.78 -7.28 15.96
C ASN A 103 -15.38 -5.83 15.59
N ARG A 104 -15.35 -4.92 16.56
CA ARG A 104 -14.95 -3.54 16.33
C ARG A 104 -13.48 -3.45 15.92
N VAL A 105 -12.63 -4.19 16.62
CA VAL A 105 -11.19 -4.24 16.36
C VAL A 105 -10.83 -5.61 15.81
N ALA A 106 -10.14 -5.64 14.69
CA ALA A 106 -9.48 -6.85 14.19
C ALA A 106 -7.97 -6.76 14.42
N VAL A 107 -7.37 -7.87 14.79
CA VAL A 107 -5.92 -8.02 14.95
C VAL A 107 -5.37 -8.81 13.78
N GLU A 108 -4.53 -8.17 13.00
CA GLU A 108 -3.76 -8.78 11.91
C GLU A 108 -2.42 -9.24 12.45
N LEU A 109 -2.12 -10.53 12.30
CA LEU A 109 -0.77 -11.06 12.42
C LEU A 109 -0.03 -10.81 11.10
N ALA A 110 1.20 -10.31 11.15
CA ALA A 110 2.02 -10.03 9.98
C ALA A 110 3.44 -10.57 10.16
N MET A 111 4.03 -11.11 9.09
CA MET A 111 5.45 -11.43 9.01
C MET A 111 6.11 -10.41 8.08
N ARG A 112 7.12 -9.69 8.56
CA ARG A 112 7.84 -8.67 7.78
C ARG A 112 9.33 -8.74 8.08
N ALA A 113 10.15 -8.88 7.05
CA ALA A 113 11.59 -9.05 7.16
C ALA A 113 11.98 -10.12 8.20
N GLY A 114 11.30 -11.27 8.14
CA GLY A 114 11.53 -12.40 9.04
C GLY A 114 11.08 -12.20 10.48
N ARG A 115 10.28 -11.17 10.79
CA ARG A 115 9.82 -10.86 12.14
C ARG A 115 8.30 -10.84 12.24
N TYR A 116 7.75 -11.43 13.29
CA TYR A 116 6.33 -11.33 13.58
C TYR A 116 5.96 -10.01 14.24
N ALA A 117 4.85 -9.46 13.78
CA ALA A 117 4.20 -8.30 14.38
C ALA A 117 2.69 -8.51 14.41
N ILE A 118 1.99 -7.80 15.28
CA ILE A 118 0.56 -7.62 15.21
C ILE A 118 0.20 -6.19 14.87
N ARG A 119 -0.91 -6.02 14.16
CA ARG A 119 -1.53 -4.74 13.82
C ARG A 119 -2.94 -4.73 14.32
N THR A 120 -3.34 -3.69 15.04
CA THR A 120 -4.75 -3.47 15.38
C THR A 120 -5.44 -2.63 14.32
N ARG A 121 -6.65 -3.02 13.96
CA ARG A 121 -7.50 -2.34 12.98
C ARG A 121 -8.84 -2.01 13.62
N ASP A 122 -8.98 -0.77 14.13
CA ASP A 122 -10.20 -0.31 14.81
C ASP A 122 -11.15 0.38 13.83
N ALA A 123 -12.30 -0.23 13.57
CA ALA A 123 -13.36 0.36 12.76
C ALA A 123 -13.99 1.64 13.38
N GLY A 124 -13.60 2.00 14.60
CA GLY A 124 -13.94 3.27 15.23
C GLY A 124 -12.84 4.32 15.15
N SER A 125 -11.74 4.06 14.42
CA SER A 125 -10.64 5.03 14.32
C SER A 125 -11.10 6.35 13.69
N PRO A 126 -10.63 7.51 14.16
CA PRO A 126 -11.00 8.81 13.58
C PRO A 126 -10.65 8.93 12.09
N VAL A 127 -9.54 8.33 11.67
CA VAL A 127 -9.11 8.31 10.27
C VAL A 127 -10.14 7.61 9.39
N PHE A 128 -10.68 6.48 9.84
CA PHE A 128 -11.69 5.73 9.11
C PHE A 128 -13.06 6.40 9.15
N THR A 129 -13.52 6.82 10.33
CA THR A 129 -14.87 7.40 10.50
C THR A 129 -15.02 8.78 9.90
N GLY A 130 -13.92 9.54 9.78
CA GLY A 130 -13.87 10.85 9.14
C GLY A 130 -13.52 10.82 7.65
N PHE A 131 -13.35 9.65 7.06
CA PHE A 131 -12.92 9.53 5.66
C PHE A 131 -14.09 9.82 4.69
N ASP A 132 -13.91 10.83 3.85
CA ASP A 132 -14.85 11.24 2.79
C ASP A 132 -14.25 11.10 1.36
N GLY A 133 -13.04 10.58 1.25
CA GLY A 133 -12.32 10.35 0.00
C GLY A 133 -10.91 10.95 0.00
N VAL A 134 -10.07 10.47 -0.90
CA VAL A 134 -8.71 11.01 -1.07
C VAL A 134 -8.76 12.21 -2.01
N PRO A 135 -8.23 13.39 -1.62
CA PRO A 135 -8.10 14.53 -2.52
C PRO A 135 -7.27 14.17 -3.76
N THR A 136 -7.63 14.73 -4.91
CA THR A 136 -6.91 14.52 -6.16
C THR A 136 -6.69 15.83 -6.90
N PHE A 137 -5.72 15.84 -7.80
CA PHE A 137 -5.69 16.83 -8.85
C PHE A 137 -6.88 16.64 -9.81
N PRO A 138 -7.31 17.70 -10.53
CA PRO A 138 -8.28 17.54 -11.61
C PRO A 138 -7.76 16.58 -12.67
N TYR A 139 -8.68 15.82 -13.29
CA TYR A 139 -8.30 14.97 -14.41
C TYR A 139 -7.78 15.82 -15.59
N ASP A 140 -6.60 15.50 -16.08
CA ASP A 140 -6.03 16.10 -17.26
C ASP A 140 -5.47 14.99 -18.18
N PRO A 141 -6.01 14.84 -19.42
CA PRO A 141 -5.54 13.83 -20.37
C PRO A 141 -4.08 14.00 -20.80
N ALA A 142 -3.46 15.16 -20.60
CA ALA A 142 -2.04 15.38 -20.87
C ALA A 142 -1.13 14.50 -19.98
N TRP A 143 -1.61 14.08 -18.82
CA TRP A 143 -0.90 13.18 -17.90
C TRP A 143 -1.08 11.69 -18.22
N GLU A 144 -1.78 11.34 -19.29
CA GLU A 144 -1.81 9.99 -19.87
C GLU A 144 -0.80 9.93 -21.01
N VAL A 145 0.41 9.43 -20.75
CA VAL A 145 1.51 9.40 -21.71
C VAL A 145 1.80 7.96 -22.16
N THR A 146 2.30 7.83 -23.37
CA THR A 146 2.80 6.55 -23.90
C THR A 146 4.31 6.52 -23.77
N GLY A 147 4.80 5.45 -23.15
CA GLY A 147 6.21 5.15 -23.04
C GLY A 147 6.56 3.80 -23.67
N ARG A 148 7.82 3.44 -23.58
CA ARG A 148 8.32 2.11 -23.91
C ARG A 148 8.81 1.39 -22.66
N PHE A 149 8.68 0.08 -22.64
CA PHE A 149 9.25 -0.75 -21.62
C PHE A 149 10.52 -1.42 -22.15
N GLU A 150 11.61 -1.25 -21.43
CA GLU A 150 12.92 -1.86 -21.71
C GLU A 150 13.18 -2.94 -20.66
N PRO A 151 12.87 -4.23 -20.96
CA PRO A 151 13.07 -5.31 -19.99
C PRO A 151 14.54 -5.57 -19.74
N TYR A 152 14.88 -5.93 -18.52
CA TYR A 152 16.21 -6.48 -18.22
C TYR A 152 16.30 -7.94 -18.66
N PRO A 153 17.49 -8.42 -19.00
CA PRO A 153 17.69 -9.85 -19.32
C PRO A 153 17.28 -10.77 -18.18
N GLU A 154 17.52 -10.35 -16.96
CA GLU A 154 17.11 -11.02 -15.72
C GLU A 154 16.63 -9.96 -14.70
N PRO A 155 15.63 -10.28 -13.88
CA PRO A 155 15.22 -9.38 -12.79
C PRO A 155 16.39 -9.14 -11.83
N ALA A 156 16.46 -7.90 -11.31
CA ALA A 156 17.46 -7.52 -10.32
C ALA A 156 16.77 -7.15 -9.00
N GLU A 157 17.39 -7.51 -7.89
CA GLU A 157 16.92 -7.16 -6.55
C GLU A 157 17.75 -6.00 -6.00
N ILE A 158 17.06 -4.96 -5.55
CA ILE A 158 17.66 -3.73 -5.04
C ILE A 158 17.16 -3.53 -3.62
N PRO A 159 18.04 -3.50 -2.61
CA PRO A 159 17.66 -3.13 -1.26
C PRO A 159 17.07 -1.72 -1.21
N ILE A 160 15.96 -1.57 -0.53
CA ILE A 160 15.27 -0.28 -0.33
C ILE A 160 14.89 -0.10 1.14
N SER A 161 14.69 1.14 1.54
CA SER A 161 14.02 1.46 2.80
C SER A 161 12.51 1.29 2.67
N THR A 162 11.84 1.21 3.80
CA THR A 162 10.36 1.24 3.88
C THR A 162 9.90 2.40 4.75
N ALA A 163 8.60 2.64 4.80
CA ALA A 163 7.98 3.61 5.70
C ALA A 163 8.27 3.31 7.20
N ASN A 164 8.64 2.09 7.53
CA ASN A 164 9.04 1.69 8.88
C ASN A 164 10.55 1.46 8.92
N PRO A 165 11.32 2.27 9.69
CA PRO A 165 12.78 2.18 9.72
C PRO A 165 13.33 0.86 10.30
N LEU A 166 12.47 0.04 10.90
CA LEU A 166 12.84 -1.29 11.41
C LEU A 166 12.61 -2.42 10.39
N VAL A 167 12.19 -2.08 9.16
CA VAL A 167 11.87 -3.05 8.09
C VAL A 167 12.63 -2.67 6.84
N ASP A 168 13.59 -3.48 6.47
CA ASP A 168 14.23 -3.41 5.16
C ASP A 168 13.30 -4.02 4.10
N GLY A 169 13.33 -3.45 2.90
CA GLY A 169 12.57 -3.92 1.75
C GLY A 169 13.48 -4.31 0.59
N VAL A 170 12.91 -4.98 -0.37
CA VAL A 170 13.57 -5.34 -1.63
C VAL A 170 12.67 -4.91 -2.79
N HIS A 171 13.21 -4.12 -3.70
CA HIS A 171 12.59 -3.80 -4.98
C HIS A 171 13.10 -4.78 -6.04
N ARG A 172 12.18 -5.55 -6.63
CA ARG A 172 12.51 -6.50 -7.69
C ARG A 172 12.19 -5.90 -9.05
N THR A 173 13.20 -5.22 -9.63
CA THR A 173 13.04 -4.61 -10.94
C THR A 173 13.12 -5.63 -12.06
N VAL A 174 12.19 -5.53 -13.01
CA VAL A 174 12.16 -6.37 -14.23
C VAL A 174 12.57 -5.59 -15.48
N GLY A 175 12.82 -4.29 -15.36
CA GLY A 175 13.18 -3.41 -16.45
C GLY A 175 12.85 -1.95 -16.13
N GLU A 176 12.93 -1.11 -17.14
CA GLU A 176 12.62 0.31 -17.02
C GLU A 176 11.46 0.72 -17.93
N VAL A 177 10.60 1.60 -17.44
CA VAL A 177 9.67 2.35 -18.28
C VAL A 177 10.29 3.69 -18.66
N VAL A 178 10.33 3.97 -19.94
CA VAL A 178 10.97 5.16 -20.51
C VAL A 178 9.92 6.00 -21.22
N PHE A 179 9.79 7.26 -20.83
CA PHE A 179 8.71 8.12 -21.27
C PHE A 179 9.10 9.60 -21.21
N ARG A 180 8.25 10.46 -21.75
CA ARG A 180 8.34 11.93 -21.61
C ARG A 180 7.09 12.46 -20.95
N LEU A 181 7.28 13.46 -20.10
CA LEU A 181 6.17 14.18 -19.46
C LEU A 181 5.89 15.52 -20.15
N PRO A 182 4.66 16.03 -20.02
CA PRO A 182 4.32 17.37 -20.50
C PRO A 182 5.28 18.41 -19.90
N GLY A 183 5.79 19.30 -20.74
CA GLY A 183 6.72 20.35 -20.33
C GLY A 183 8.18 19.93 -20.17
N SER A 184 8.52 18.64 -20.32
CA SER A 184 9.90 18.14 -20.26
C SER A 184 10.50 17.91 -21.66
N ALA A 185 11.76 18.32 -21.84
CA ALA A 185 12.53 18.07 -23.06
C ALA A 185 13.26 16.71 -23.03
N HIS A 186 13.49 16.14 -21.85
CA HIS A 186 14.22 14.88 -21.69
C HIS A 186 13.29 13.69 -21.45
N GLU A 187 13.82 12.49 -21.57
CA GLU A 187 13.15 11.25 -21.23
C GLU A 187 13.42 10.90 -19.76
N PHE A 188 12.37 10.48 -19.09
CA PHE A 188 12.47 9.86 -17.76
C PHE A 188 12.59 8.34 -17.88
N ARG A 189 13.24 7.75 -16.91
CA ARG A 189 13.42 6.29 -16.78
C ARG A 189 13.09 5.90 -15.34
N LEU A 190 12.10 5.02 -15.18
CA LEU A 190 11.72 4.50 -13.86
C LEU A 190 11.83 2.97 -13.87
N GLN A 191 12.49 2.43 -12.89
CA GLN A 191 12.57 0.99 -12.67
C GLN A 191 11.21 0.46 -12.23
N ALA A 192 10.77 -0.63 -12.87
CA ALA A 192 9.45 -1.19 -12.68
C ALA A 192 9.50 -2.59 -12.08
N GLU A 193 8.55 -2.89 -11.22
CA GLU A 193 8.25 -4.23 -10.72
C GLU A 193 7.11 -4.84 -11.55
N GLU A 194 7.14 -6.16 -11.67
CA GLU A 194 6.05 -6.89 -12.31
C GLU A 194 5.00 -7.30 -11.28
N GLU A 195 3.76 -6.93 -11.54
CA GLU A 195 2.59 -7.38 -10.82
C GLU A 195 1.95 -8.60 -11.50
N LYS A 196 0.88 -9.11 -10.90
CA LYS A 196 0.11 -10.23 -11.46
C LYS A 196 -0.28 -9.97 -12.92
N LEU A 197 -0.24 -11.01 -13.74
CA LEU A 197 -0.59 -10.99 -15.17
C LEU A 197 0.31 -10.10 -16.03
N GLY A 198 1.51 -9.78 -15.57
CA GLY A 198 2.48 -8.97 -16.31
C GLY A 198 2.18 -7.47 -16.33
N ALA A 199 1.30 -6.99 -15.48
CA ALA A 199 1.15 -5.56 -15.23
C ALA A 199 2.43 -5.03 -14.57
N LEU A 200 2.72 -3.73 -14.76
CA LEU A 200 3.89 -3.10 -14.17
C LEU A 200 3.48 -2.09 -13.09
N THR A 201 4.35 -1.94 -12.11
CA THR A 201 4.23 -0.90 -11.09
C THR A 201 5.54 -0.15 -10.95
N VAL A 202 5.45 1.16 -10.80
CA VAL A 202 6.55 2.02 -10.39
C VAL A 202 6.19 2.74 -9.10
N THR A 203 7.13 2.80 -8.17
CA THR A 203 7.09 3.66 -7.00
C THR A 203 8.05 4.81 -7.28
N PHE A 204 7.63 6.05 -7.09
CA PHE A 204 8.39 7.21 -7.55
C PHE A 204 8.25 8.43 -6.63
N HIS A 205 9.29 9.27 -6.68
CA HIS A 205 9.29 10.65 -6.18
C HIS A 205 9.07 11.63 -7.32
N ASP A 206 8.50 12.80 -6.99
CA ASP A 206 8.43 13.96 -7.86
C ASP A 206 8.46 15.27 -7.05
N GLU A 207 8.54 16.43 -7.70
CA GLU A 207 8.68 17.73 -7.01
C GLU A 207 7.39 18.23 -6.31
N THR A 208 6.30 17.44 -6.31
CA THR A 208 5.11 17.74 -5.51
C THR A 208 5.17 17.12 -4.12
N ASN A 209 6.13 16.20 -3.88
CA ASN A 209 6.21 15.44 -2.64
C ASN A 209 6.54 16.31 -1.42
N GLY A 210 5.86 16.05 -0.31
CA GLY A 210 5.98 16.83 0.92
C GLY A 210 5.33 18.23 0.86
N ASP A 211 4.79 18.61 -0.30
CA ASP A 211 4.06 19.87 -0.53
C ASP A 211 2.59 19.60 -0.78
N THR A 212 2.22 19.16 -1.99
CA THR A 212 0.83 18.90 -2.37
C THR A 212 0.49 17.41 -2.42
N THR A 213 1.50 16.56 -2.53
CA THR A 213 1.35 15.09 -2.48
C THR A 213 2.15 14.50 -1.32
N ASP A 214 1.85 13.25 -0.99
CA ASP A 214 2.63 12.49 0.00
C ASP A 214 4.07 12.29 -0.47
N GLU A 215 4.95 11.82 0.40
CA GLU A 215 6.39 11.72 0.15
C GLU A 215 6.76 10.88 -1.08
N TRP A 216 5.97 9.89 -1.43
CA TRP A 216 6.07 9.14 -2.69
C TRP A 216 4.73 8.54 -3.08
N ARG A 217 4.61 8.20 -4.35
CA ARG A 217 3.38 7.62 -4.90
C ARG A 217 3.68 6.38 -5.74
N LYS A 218 2.62 5.64 -6.03
CA LYS A 218 2.64 4.43 -6.84
C LYS A 218 1.82 4.65 -8.11
N LEU A 219 2.33 4.16 -9.23
CA LEU A 219 1.61 4.10 -10.49
C LEU A 219 1.64 2.66 -11.03
N SER A 220 0.46 2.04 -11.15
CA SER A 220 0.32 0.75 -11.82
C SER A 220 -0.12 0.93 -13.27
N MET A 221 0.48 0.15 -14.14
CA MET A 221 0.31 0.19 -15.59
C MET A 221 -0.12 -1.17 -16.12
N PRO A 222 -0.91 -1.24 -17.20
CA PRO A 222 -1.22 -2.51 -17.81
C PRO A 222 0.06 -3.18 -18.39
N ARG A 223 -0.03 -4.47 -18.63
CA ARG A 223 1.04 -5.22 -19.28
C ARG A 223 1.50 -4.51 -20.55
N PRO A 224 2.82 -4.35 -20.78
CA PRO A 224 3.37 -3.77 -22.01
C PRO A 224 2.88 -4.52 -23.25
N ARG A 225 2.57 -3.79 -24.29
CA ARG A 225 2.12 -4.33 -25.57
C ARG A 225 3.29 -4.45 -26.52
N PRO A 226 3.61 -5.67 -27.01
CA PRO A 226 4.65 -5.82 -28.02
C PRO A 226 4.30 -5.06 -29.29
N GLY A 227 5.21 -4.25 -29.80
CA GLY A 227 5.14 -3.64 -31.11
C GLY A 227 5.68 -4.56 -32.19
N THR A 228 5.40 -4.22 -33.46
CA THR A 228 5.89 -4.96 -34.63
C THR A 228 7.38 -4.74 -34.87
N ASP A 229 7.95 -3.71 -34.31
CA ASP A 229 9.37 -3.32 -34.37
C ASP A 229 10.22 -3.89 -33.21
N GLY A 230 9.62 -4.74 -32.35
CA GLY A 230 10.26 -5.31 -31.17
C GLY A 230 10.25 -4.41 -29.95
N THR A 231 9.70 -3.19 -30.04
CA THR A 231 9.48 -2.33 -28.85
C THR A 231 8.26 -2.80 -28.07
N ALA A 232 8.31 -2.67 -26.74
CA ALA A 232 7.15 -2.92 -25.90
C ALA A 232 6.59 -1.56 -25.42
N THR A 233 5.39 -1.21 -25.86
CA THR A 233 4.73 0.04 -25.46
C THR A 233 3.93 -0.12 -24.17
N VAL A 234 3.92 0.91 -23.35
CA VAL A 234 3.17 0.98 -22.10
C VAL A 234 2.50 2.34 -21.96
N VAL A 235 1.31 2.36 -21.37
CA VAL A 235 0.58 3.60 -21.05
C VAL A 235 0.74 3.92 -19.59
N LEU A 236 1.27 5.09 -19.29
CA LEU A 236 1.39 5.66 -17.96
C LEU A 236 0.30 6.73 -17.78
N ASP A 237 -0.71 6.43 -16.99
CA ASP A 237 -1.78 7.40 -16.65
C ASP A 237 -1.54 7.94 -15.23
N PHE A 238 -0.79 9.03 -15.12
CA PHE A 238 -0.47 9.66 -13.84
C PHE A 238 -1.71 10.20 -13.11
N ASN A 239 -2.84 10.43 -13.80
CA ASN A 239 -4.10 10.70 -13.11
C ASN A 239 -4.53 9.58 -12.16
N ARG A 240 -3.93 8.39 -12.31
CA ARG A 240 -4.17 7.22 -11.49
C ARG A 240 -3.02 6.93 -10.51
N ALA A 241 -2.08 7.84 -10.35
CA ALA A 241 -1.08 7.74 -9.30
C ALA A 241 -1.77 7.80 -7.92
N ILE A 242 -1.42 6.87 -7.03
CA ILE A 242 -2.04 6.71 -5.71
C ILE A 242 -1.00 6.76 -4.60
N ASN A 243 -1.47 7.16 -3.43
CA ASN A 243 -0.71 7.08 -2.19
C ASN A 243 -0.59 5.63 -1.71
N TYR A 244 0.53 5.34 -1.06
CA TYR A 244 0.66 4.13 -0.26
C TYR A 244 -0.13 4.22 1.05
N PRO A 245 -0.40 3.08 1.72
CA PRO A 245 -1.01 3.09 3.05
C PRO A 245 -0.29 3.96 4.09
N SER A 246 1.02 4.14 3.97
CA SER A 246 1.83 5.01 4.83
C SER A 246 1.38 6.48 4.83
N ALA A 247 0.75 6.95 3.77
CA ALA A 247 0.15 8.28 3.71
C ALA A 247 -1.04 8.48 4.66
N PHE A 248 -1.66 7.38 5.10
CA PHE A 248 -2.87 7.39 5.94
C PHE A 248 -2.61 6.96 7.37
N THR A 249 -1.48 6.28 7.64
CA THR A 249 -1.16 5.71 8.93
C THR A 249 0.36 5.55 9.09
N PRO A 250 0.92 5.84 10.28
CA PRO A 250 2.35 5.65 10.54
C PRO A 250 2.74 4.16 10.74
N TYR A 251 1.77 3.26 10.74
CA TYR A 251 1.97 1.84 11.01
C TYR A 251 2.17 0.98 9.76
N GLY A 252 2.37 1.63 8.60
CA GLY A 252 2.67 0.96 7.34
C GLY A 252 4.13 0.51 7.25
N THR A 253 4.38 -0.54 6.45
CA THR A 253 5.72 -0.99 6.05
C THR A 253 5.88 -0.85 4.54
N CYS A 254 5.36 0.24 3.97
CA CYS A 254 5.30 0.45 2.53
C CYS A 254 6.69 0.67 1.93
N PRO A 255 6.98 0.08 0.76
CA PRO A 255 8.27 0.24 0.11
C PRO A 255 8.49 1.69 -0.32
N MET A 256 9.69 2.22 -0.11
CA MET A 256 10.14 3.47 -0.68
C MET A 256 10.62 3.29 -2.12
N PRO A 257 10.63 4.34 -2.95
CA PRO A 257 11.21 4.27 -4.29
C PRO A 257 12.69 3.90 -4.27
N VAL A 258 13.14 3.17 -5.27
CA VAL A 258 14.57 3.07 -5.54
C VAL A 258 15.13 4.44 -5.87
N LYS A 259 16.39 4.68 -5.55
CA LYS A 259 17.03 6.00 -5.62
C LYS A 259 16.83 6.75 -6.95
N ASN A 260 16.79 6.01 -8.07
CA ASN A 260 16.67 6.61 -9.40
C ASN A 260 15.21 6.81 -9.85
N ASN A 261 14.23 6.34 -9.10
CA ASN A 261 12.83 6.57 -9.41
C ASN A 261 12.37 7.94 -8.91
N SER A 262 13.01 8.99 -9.42
CA SER A 262 12.71 10.38 -9.11
C SER A 262 12.52 11.17 -10.40
N LEU A 263 11.45 11.96 -10.43
CA LEU A 263 11.09 12.86 -11.53
C LEU A 263 11.39 14.30 -11.10
N ASP A 264 12.30 14.97 -11.78
CA ASP A 264 12.68 16.37 -11.56
C ASP A 264 11.66 17.34 -12.18
N ILE A 265 10.40 17.06 -11.96
CA ILE A 265 9.24 17.84 -12.43
C ILE A 265 8.08 17.63 -11.45
N ARG A 266 7.21 18.64 -11.33
CA ARG A 266 5.97 18.51 -10.57
C ARG A 266 4.93 17.69 -11.35
N VAL A 267 4.57 16.52 -10.83
CA VAL A 267 3.51 15.67 -11.38
C VAL A 267 2.18 16.05 -10.73
N GLU A 268 1.54 17.09 -11.24
CA GLU A 268 0.26 17.62 -10.74
C GLU A 268 -0.93 16.78 -11.25
N ALA A 269 -0.87 15.47 -11.00
CA ALA A 269 -1.89 14.49 -11.36
C ALA A 269 -2.00 13.41 -10.28
N GLY A 270 -3.14 12.72 -10.19
CA GLY A 270 -3.38 11.64 -9.22
C GLY A 270 -3.75 12.10 -7.82
N GLU A 271 -3.45 11.30 -6.83
CA GLU A 271 -3.77 11.57 -5.41
C GLU A 271 -2.87 12.65 -4.83
N LYS A 272 -3.47 13.54 -4.05
CA LYS A 272 -2.80 14.52 -3.18
C LYS A 272 -2.60 13.93 -1.79
N GLN A 273 -1.93 14.67 -0.93
CA GLN A 273 -1.87 14.34 0.51
C GLN A 273 -3.28 14.14 1.06
N PRO A 274 -3.55 13.04 1.77
CA PRO A 274 -4.87 12.78 2.36
C PRO A 274 -5.19 13.72 3.51
N TYR A 275 -4.16 14.23 4.21
CA TYR A 275 -4.27 15.17 5.32
C TYR A 275 -3.33 16.35 5.07
N PRO A 276 -3.69 17.58 5.50
CA PRO A 276 -2.73 18.67 5.47
C PRO A 276 -1.51 18.28 6.33
N PRO A 277 -0.29 18.71 5.95
CA PRO A 277 0.90 18.48 6.75
C PRO A 277 0.63 18.96 8.18
N ALA A 278 1.05 18.16 9.17
CA ALA A 278 0.96 18.59 10.57
C ALA A 278 1.65 19.97 10.68
N GLN A 279 0.89 20.98 11.07
CA GLN A 279 1.47 22.29 11.33
C GLN A 279 2.41 22.11 12.51
N GLY A 280 3.73 22.16 12.23
CA GLY A 280 4.81 22.07 13.20
C GLY A 280 4.83 23.26 14.17
#